data_b14b59961da4e098fa5a4c05d8f2838e
#
_entry.id   b14b59961da4e098fa5a4c05d8f2838e
#
_cell.length_a   1.000
_cell.length_b   1.000
_cell.length_c   1.000
_cell.angle_alpha   90.00
_cell.angle_beta   90.00
_cell.angle_gamma   90.00
#
_symmetry.space_group_name_H-M   'P 1'
#
loop_
_entity.id
_entity.type
_entity.pdbx_description
1 polymer ?
#
loop_
_entity_poly.entity_id
_entity_poly.type
_entity_poly.pdbx_seq_one_letter_code
_entity_poly.pdbx_strand_id
1 'polypeptide(L)'
;MCTDMAKKASAKQAEPMKLFYIFYNQERWDNWIKTLEEANFEPAEGEEVSEGEQMLFSFTEDITLSVLKIVRLYQNGRFTKEETIAKLDDVELIVMTGLPEGDLEEIIGSLQLSLLVLFTACRKYLDGEFDKDIKALVKKGKGIDEENLEEALEVAANIGAAVVDGATCCAKYIKDNVEDPGLFDEWLIEIETMSNAMKSLAKFDEEPGESS
;
A
#
# COMPACT_ATOMS: atom_id res chain seq x y z
N MET A 1 -55.32 -14.58 34.03
CA MET A 1 -54.45 -15.46 33.23
C MET A 1 -53.89 -14.62 32.11
N CYS A 2 -52.73 -14.01 32.33
CA CYS A 2 -51.98 -13.29 31.34
C CYS A 2 -50.58 -13.90 31.30
N THR A 3 -50.24 -14.58 30.23
CA THR A 3 -48.96 -15.24 29.99
C THR A 3 -48.01 -14.23 29.38
N ASP A 4 -46.98 -13.98 30.12
CA ASP A 4 -45.83 -13.14 29.80
C ASP A 4 -44.93 -13.83 28.76
N MET A 5 -44.86 -13.28 27.56
CA MET A 5 -43.90 -13.73 26.55
C MET A 5 -42.67 -12.83 26.55
N ALA A 6 -41.71 -13.16 27.35
CA ALA A 6 -40.41 -12.57 27.32
C ALA A 6 -39.69 -12.95 26.03
N LYS A 7 -39.51 -12.01 25.09
CA LYS A 7 -38.62 -12.13 23.94
C LYS A 7 -37.17 -12.14 24.43
N LYS A 8 -36.53 -13.31 24.37
CA LYS A 8 -35.07 -13.44 24.45
C LYS A 8 -34.45 -12.78 23.20
N ALA A 9 -33.82 -11.63 23.39
CA ALA A 9 -32.91 -11.08 22.43
C ALA A 9 -31.65 -11.97 22.41
N SER A 10 -31.45 -12.70 21.33
CA SER A 10 -30.23 -13.46 21.07
C SER A 10 -29.09 -12.47 20.84
N ALA A 11 -28.18 -12.35 21.80
CA ALA A 11 -26.92 -11.67 21.60
C ALA A 11 -26.14 -12.46 20.51
N LYS A 12 -25.95 -11.85 19.35
CA LYS A 12 -25.02 -12.36 18.33
C LYS A 12 -23.64 -12.38 18.97
N GLN A 13 -23.16 -13.57 19.33
CA GLN A 13 -21.76 -13.76 19.70
C GLN A 13 -20.91 -13.32 18.49
N ALA A 14 -20.03 -12.34 18.72
CA ALA A 14 -19.01 -11.98 17.75
C ALA A 14 -18.19 -13.25 17.46
N GLU A 15 -18.19 -13.68 16.21
CA GLU A 15 -17.32 -14.78 15.80
C GLU A 15 -15.86 -14.40 16.10
N PRO A 16 -15.02 -15.30 16.64
CA PRO A 16 -13.62 -15.02 16.86
C PRO A 16 -13.00 -14.65 15.51
N MET A 17 -12.34 -13.48 15.47
CA MET A 17 -11.67 -12.97 14.29
C MET A 17 -10.71 -14.05 13.79
N LYS A 18 -11.05 -14.63 12.64
CA LYS A 18 -10.27 -15.74 12.08
C LYS A 18 -8.86 -15.25 11.79
N LEU A 19 -7.84 -16.03 12.12
CA LEU A 19 -6.41 -15.79 11.85
C LEU A 19 -6.07 -15.37 10.39
N PHE A 20 -7.01 -15.48 9.47
CA PHE A 20 -6.91 -15.11 8.07
C PHE A 20 -6.83 -13.60 7.79
N TYR A 21 -6.99 -12.73 8.81
CA TYR A 21 -6.95 -11.27 8.66
C TYR A 21 -5.74 -10.61 9.32
N ILE A 22 -4.64 -11.36 9.48
CA ILE A 22 -3.33 -10.77 9.75
C ILE A 22 -2.72 -10.41 8.39
N PHE A 23 -2.74 -9.13 8.05
CA PHE A 23 -2.22 -8.65 6.76
C PHE A 23 -0.73 -8.42 6.83
N TYR A 24 -0.29 -7.82 7.93
CA TYR A 24 1.10 -7.53 8.21
C TYR A 24 1.34 -7.55 9.72
N ASN A 25 2.51 -7.98 10.17
CA ASN A 25 2.87 -8.03 11.59
C ASN A 25 4.36 -7.74 11.80
N GLN A 26 4.74 -7.49 13.05
CA GLN A 26 6.13 -7.17 13.40
C GLN A 26 7.11 -8.28 12.99
N GLU A 27 6.75 -9.55 13.21
CA GLU A 27 7.60 -10.69 12.83
C GLU A 27 7.92 -10.70 11.32
N ARG A 28 6.94 -10.34 10.47
CA ARG A 28 7.13 -10.25 9.02
C ARG A 28 8.06 -9.11 8.66
N TRP A 29 7.91 -7.95 9.30
CA TRP A 29 8.81 -6.82 9.18
C TRP A 29 10.24 -7.20 9.56
N ASP A 30 10.43 -7.77 10.77
CA ASP A 30 11.74 -8.16 11.30
C ASP A 30 12.45 -9.18 10.40
N ASN A 31 11.69 -10.13 9.83
CA ASN A 31 12.22 -11.08 8.86
C ASN A 31 12.72 -10.41 7.57
N TRP A 32 12.01 -9.40 7.07
CA TRP A 32 12.46 -8.64 5.91
C TRP A 32 13.71 -7.84 6.21
N ILE A 33 13.75 -7.12 7.33
CA ILE A 33 14.96 -6.37 7.75
C ILE A 33 16.16 -7.31 7.84
N LYS A 34 16.01 -8.44 8.51
CA LYS A 34 17.08 -9.43 8.59
C LYS A 34 17.53 -9.95 7.21
N THR A 35 16.60 -10.17 6.29
CA THR A 35 16.93 -10.61 4.93
C THR A 35 17.74 -9.54 4.19
N LEU A 36 17.37 -8.27 4.35
CA LEU A 36 18.11 -7.15 3.75
C LEU A 36 19.49 -6.92 4.40
N GLU A 37 19.64 -7.16 5.70
CA GLU A 37 20.96 -7.11 6.39
C GLU A 37 21.95 -8.14 5.84
N GLU A 38 21.44 -9.28 5.37
CA GLU A 38 22.26 -10.36 4.80
C GLU A 38 22.48 -10.21 3.28
N ALA A 39 21.75 -9.28 2.61
CA ALA A 39 21.79 -9.10 1.16
C ALA A 39 23.00 -8.29 0.67
N ASN A 40 23.45 -8.58 -0.54
CA ASN A 40 24.47 -7.80 -1.20
C ASN A 40 23.85 -6.70 -2.08
N PHE A 41 24.17 -5.44 -1.81
CA PHE A 41 23.73 -4.27 -2.57
C PHE A 41 24.71 -3.85 -3.68
N GLU A 42 25.82 -4.58 -3.87
CA GLU A 42 26.70 -4.38 -5.01
C GLU A 42 26.27 -5.28 -6.16
N PRO A 43 26.03 -4.75 -7.38
CA PRO A 43 25.68 -5.58 -8.53
C PRO A 43 26.79 -6.58 -8.86
N ALA A 44 26.45 -7.82 -9.19
CA ALA A 44 27.38 -8.80 -9.68
C ALA A 44 27.92 -8.41 -11.08
N GLU A 45 29.07 -8.96 -11.48
CA GLU A 45 29.70 -8.66 -12.77
C GLU A 45 28.76 -8.99 -13.94
N GLY A 46 28.31 -7.95 -14.67
CA GLY A 46 27.39 -8.06 -15.80
C GLY A 46 25.90 -7.97 -15.44
N GLU A 47 25.56 -7.73 -14.18
CA GLU A 47 24.19 -7.46 -13.73
C GLU A 47 24.00 -5.95 -13.54
N GLU A 48 22.79 -5.46 -13.90
CA GLU A 48 22.41 -4.04 -13.73
C GLU A 48 21.76 -3.77 -12.38
N VAL A 49 21.24 -4.80 -11.70
CA VAL A 49 20.50 -4.72 -10.44
C VAL A 49 21.10 -5.71 -9.45
N SER A 50 21.39 -5.25 -8.24
CA SER A 50 21.93 -6.08 -7.16
C SER A 50 20.86 -7.01 -6.55
N GLU A 51 21.30 -8.04 -5.82
CA GLU A 51 20.42 -8.92 -5.04
C GLU A 51 19.63 -8.12 -3.99
N GLY A 52 20.30 -7.19 -3.29
CA GLY A 52 19.66 -6.33 -2.28
C GLY A 52 18.57 -5.44 -2.85
N GLU A 53 18.77 -4.86 -4.04
CA GLU A 53 17.74 -4.06 -4.72
C GLU A 53 16.54 -4.91 -5.14
N GLN A 54 16.75 -6.14 -5.63
CA GLN A 54 15.67 -7.08 -5.95
C GLN A 54 14.87 -7.47 -4.70
N MET A 55 15.55 -7.69 -3.57
CA MET A 55 14.91 -7.98 -2.29
C MET A 55 14.14 -6.77 -1.77
N LEU A 56 14.69 -5.57 -1.88
CA LEU A 56 14.01 -4.33 -1.51
C LEU A 56 12.72 -4.12 -2.32
N PHE A 57 12.78 -4.36 -3.63
CA PHE A 57 11.60 -4.33 -4.49
C PHE A 57 10.53 -5.34 -4.03
N SER A 58 10.93 -6.57 -3.76
CA SER A 58 10.01 -7.61 -3.27
C SER A 58 9.40 -7.26 -1.90
N PHE A 59 10.17 -6.62 -1.04
CA PHE A 59 9.70 -6.12 0.26
C PHE A 59 8.64 -5.02 0.09
N THR A 60 8.90 -4.06 -0.81
CA THR A 60 7.94 -3.00 -1.16
C THR A 60 6.62 -3.58 -1.70
N GLU A 61 6.71 -4.53 -2.63
CA GLU A 61 5.54 -5.22 -3.17
C GLU A 61 4.74 -5.96 -2.09
N ASP A 62 5.43 -6.57 -1.13
CA ASP A 62 4.82 -7.30 -0.03
C ASP A 62 3.99 -6.40 0.88
N ILE A 63 4.51 -5.22 1.22
CA ILE A 63 3.79 -4.20 1.99
C ILE A 63 2.61 -3.69 1.18
N THR A 64 2.83 -3.29 -0.06
CA THR A 64 1.82 -2.74 -0.97
C THR A 64 0.66 -3.71 -1.17
N LEU A 65 0.93 -4.98 -1.44
CA LEU A 65 -0.10 -6.03 -1.53
C LEU A 65 -0.87 -6.23 -0.23
N SER A 66 -0.19 -6.17 0.91
CA SER A 66 -0.82 -6.33 2.22
C SER A 66 -1.81 -5.20 2.51
N VAL A 67 -1.41 -3.96 2.23
CA VAL A 67 -2.24 -2.76 2.38
C VAL A 67 -3.44 -2.81 1.41
N LEU A 68 -3.20 -3.09 0.14
CA LEU A 68 -4.26 -3.10 -0.88
C LEU A 68 -5.26 -4.25 -0.70
N LYS A 69 -4.87 -5.38 -0.10
CA LYS A 69 -5.80 -6.44 0.33
C LYS A 69 -6.80 -5.94 1.36
N ILE A 70 -6.39 -5.09 2.29
CA ILE A 70 -7.28 -4.47 3.30
C ILE A 70 -8.33 -3.62 2.58
N VAL A 71 -7.88 -2.76 1.66
CA VAL A 71 -8.78 -1.90 0.86
C VAL A 71 -9.70 -2.75 -0.03
N ARG A 72 -9.20 -3.84 -0.62
CA ARG A 72 -10.01 -4.74 -1.43
C ARG A 72 -11.13 -5.42 -0.62
N LEU A 73 -10.89 -5.77 0.62
CA LEU A 73 -11.93 -6.29 1.51
C LEU A 73 -13.00 -5.25 1.84
N TYR A 74 -12.66 -3.99 1.94
CA TYR A 74 -13.61 -2.89 2.03
C TYR A 74 -14.45 -2.76 0.75
N GLN A 75 -13.81 -2.76 -0.42
CA GLN A 75 -14.51 -2.71 -1.72
C GLN A 75 -15.50 -3.86 -1.88
N ASN A 76 -15.16 -5.04 -1.38
CA ASN A 76 -16.02 -6.24 -1.42
C ASN A 76 -17.05 -6.28 -0.27
N GLY A 77 -17.20 -5.22 0.52
CA GLY A 77 -18.16 -5.14 1.62
C GLY A 77 -17.86 -6.08 2.79
N ARG A 78 -16.63 -6.57 2.91
CA ARG A 78 -16.20 -7.44 4.01
C ARG A 78 -15.77 -6.67 5.26
N PHE A 79 -15.26 -5.47 5.07
CA PHE A 79 -14.89 -4.51 6.12
C PHE A 79 -15.73 -3.25 6.02
N THR A 80 -16.00 -2.63 7.16
CA THR A 80 -16.48 -1.23 7.22
C THR A 80 -15.32 -0.27 6.99
N LYS A 81 -15.62 1.01 6.78
CA LYS A 81 -14.58 2.05 6.67
C LYS A 81 -13.72 2.11 7.93
N GLU A 82 -14.34 2.04 9.10
CA GLU A 82 -13.66 2.12 10.41
C GLU A 82 -12.73 0.92 10.62
N GLU A 83 -13.19 -0.30 10.28
CA GLU A 83 -12.35 -1.50 10.35
C GLU A 83 -11.17 -1.42 9.38
N THR A 84 -11.39 -0.88 8.19
CA THR A 84 -10.35 -0.68 7.18
C THR A 84 -9.29 0.30 7.67
N ILE A 85 -9.70 1.46 8.18
CA ILE A 85 -8.79 2.47 8.75
C ILE A 85 -7.96 1.85 9.87
N ALA A 86 -8.59 1.16 10.83
CA ALA A 86 -7.87 0.53 11.94
C ALA A 86 -6.82 -0.48 11.46
N LYS A 87 -7.12 -1.24 10.38
CA LYS A 87 -6.16 -2.19 9.81
C LYS A 87 -5.03 -1.49 9.03
N LEU A 88 -5.32 -0.39 8.36
CA LEU A 88 -4.29 0.44 7.72
C LEU A 88 -3.36 1.05 8.77
N ASP A 89 -3.91 1.57 9.88
CA ASP A 89 -3.14 2.12 10.99
C ASP A 89 -2.22 1.07 11.64
N ASP A 90 -2.72 -0.18 11.82
CA ASP A 90 -1.91 -1.28 12.35
C ASP A 90 -0.67 -1.56 11.46
N VAL A 91 -0.84 -1.57 10.13
CA VAL A 91 0.27 -1.81 9.19
C VAL A 91 1.20 -0.61 9.11
N GLU A 92 0.64 0.59 8.98
CA GLU A 92 1.41 1.83 8.89
C GLU A 92 2.29 2.04 10.13
N LEU A 93 1.76 1.76 11.32
CA LEU A 93 2.53 1.86 12.56
C LEU A 93 3.79 0.98 12.52
N ILE A 94 3.70 -0.27 12.03
CA ILE A 94 4.84 -1.15 11.91
C ILE A 94 5.82 -0.61 10.87
N VAL A 95 5.33 -0.28 9.68
CA VAL A 95 6.16 0.12 8.54
C VAL A 95 6.84 1.46 8.78
N MET A 96 6.14 2.45 9.33
CA MET A 96 6.63 3.82 9.45
C MET A 96 7.43 4.09 10.73
N THR A 97 7.39 3.19 11.73
CA THR A 97 8.17 3.34 12.98
C THR A 97 9.36 2.39 13.06
N GLY A 98 9.40 1.36 12.23
CA GLY A 98 10.43 0.34 12.23
C GLY A 98 11.67 0.76 11.45
N LEU A 99 12.39 1.82 11.88
CA LEU A 99 13.66 2.20 11.25
C LEU A 99 14.82 1.40 11.91
N PRO A 100 15.56 0.57 11.13
CA PRO A 100 16.73 -0.13 11.64
C PRO A 100 17.90 0.84 11.87
N GLU A 101 18.82 0.47 12.76
CA GLU A 101 20.08 1.19 12.93
C GLU A 101 21.14 0.66 11.94
N GLY A 102 22.08 1.50 11.52
CA GLY A 102 23.23 1.12 10.70
C GLY A 102 23.02 1.31 9.19
N ASP A 103 23.59 0.43 8.39
CA ASP A 103 23.72 0.60 6.92
C ASP A 103 22.36 0.61 6.19
N LEU A 104 21.35 0.01 6.79
CA LEU A 104 19.99 -0.01 6.22
C LEU A 104 19.13 1.21 6.59
N GLU A 105 19.58 2.07 7.51
CA GLU A 105 18.79 3.21 8.00
C GLU A 105 18.36 4.12 6.85
N GLU A 106 19.28 4.49 5.96
CA GLU A 106 19.02 5.36 4.82
C GLU A 106 18.12 4.67 3.78
N ILE A 107 18.39 3.39 3.48
CA ILE A 107 17.63 2.61 2.52
C ILE A 107 16.16 2.45 2.98
N ILE A 108 15.95 2.07 4.24
CA ILE A 108 14.61 1.89 4.79
C ILE A 108 13.90 3.24 4.99
N GLY A 109 14.63 4.28 5.36
CA GLY A 109 14.09 5.65 5.43
C GLY A 109 13.57 6.13 4.07
N SER A 110 14.31 5.88 2.99
CA SER A 110 13.88 6.17 1.62
C SER A 110 12.65 5.35 1.22
N LEU A 111 12.63 4.04 1.53
CA LEU A 111 11.47 3.19 1.33
C LEU A 111 10.23 3.71 2.07
N GLN A 112 10.36 4.10 3.34
CA GLN A 112 9.26 4.67 4.13
C GLN A 112 8.72 5.93 3.49
N LEU A 113 9.59 6.81 2.98
CA LEU A 113 9.21 8.04 2.29
C LEU A 113 8.42 7.73 1.00
N SER A 114 8.84 6.75 0.23
CA SER A 114 8.11 6.29 -0.97
C SER A 114 6.74 5.71 -0.61
N LEU A 115 6.64 4.95 0.48
CA LEU A 115 5.39 4.33 0.92
C LEU A 115 4.37 5.32 1.53
N LEU A 116 4.75 6.56 1.84
CA LEU A 116 3.79 7.58 2.32
C LEU A 116 2.59 7.74 1.38
N VAL A 117 2.84 7.71 0.07
CA VAL A 117 1.77 7.85 -0.92
C VAL A 117 0.78 6.70 -0.87
N LEU A 118 1.22 5.47 -0.59
CA LEU A 118 0.36 4.29 -0.48
C LEU A 118 -0.69 4.48 0.63
N PHE A 119 -0.25 4.80 1.85
CA PHE A 119 -1.15 4.99 2.99
C PHE A 119 -2.06 6.21 2.82
N THR A 120 -1.51 7.33 2.35
CA THR A 120 -2.27 8.57 2.14
C THR A 120 -3.32 8.39 1.04
N ALA A 121 -2.99 7.72 -0.07
CA ALA A 121 -3.92 7.42 -1.15
C ALA A 121 -5.06 6.49 -0.70
N CYS A 122 -4.77 5.46 0.09
CA CYS A 122 -5.78 4.57 0.63
C CYS A 122 -6.77 5.31 1.55
N ARG A 123 -6.29 6.19 2.44
CA ARG A 123 -7.15 7.03 3.29
C ARG A 123 -8.00 7.97 2.46
N LYS A 124 -7.40 8.65 1.49
CA LYS A 124 -8.10 9.56 0.59
C LYS A 124 -9.19 8.85 -0.23
N TYR A 125 -8.93 7.65 -0.69
CA TYR A 125 -9.94 6.79 -1.32
C TYR A 125 -11.10 6.47 -0.37
N LEU A 126 -10.83 6.12 0.88
CA LEU A 126 -11.84 5.82 1.88
C LEU A 126 -12.68 7.05 2.25
N ASP A 127 -12.12 8.24 2.19
CA ASP A 127 -12.84 9.50 2.41
C ASP A 127 -13.76 9.86 1.23
N GLY A 128 -13.46 9.35 0.03
CA GLY A 128 -14.27 9.55 -1.17
C GLY A 128 -14.09 10.92 -1.83
N GLU A 129 -13.17 11.75 -1.33
CA GLU A 129 -12.91 13.10 -1.83
C GLU A 129 -11.55 13.15 -2.53
N PHE A 130 -11.52 12.81 -3.83
CA PHE A 130 -10.31 12.87 -4.64
C PHE A 130 -10.62 13.24 -6.10
N ASP A 131 -9.66 13.92 -6.74
CA ASP A 131 -9.74 14.29 -8.15
C ASP A 131 -9.36 13.09 -9.03
N LYS A 132 -10.07 12.91 -10.15
CA LYS A 132 -9.87 11.82 -11.11
C LYS A 132 -9.16 12.26 -12.40
N ASP A 133 -8.86 13.54 -12.57
CA ASP A 133 -8.09 14.03 -13.72
C ASP A 133 -6.58 13.80 -13.51
N ILE A 134 -6.17 12.54 -13.67
CA ILE A 134 -4.78 12.11 -13.50
C ILE A 134 -3.81 12.95 -14.34
N LYS A 135 -4.20 13.32 -15.57
CA LYS A 135 -3.31 14.11 -16.44
C LYS A 135 -3.05 15.51 -15.87
N ALA A 136 -4.09 16.16 -15.35
CA ALA A 136 -3.95 17.47 -14.71
C ALA A 136 -3.16 17.36 -13.42
N LEU A 137 -3.42 16.32 -12.60
CA LEU A 137 -2.69 16.05 -11.35
C LEU A 137 -1.21 15.80 -11.60
N VAL A 138 -0.84 14.94 -12.55
CA VAL A 138 0.58 14.68 -12.89
C VAL A 138 1.26 15.96 -13.37
N LYS A 139 0.59 16.76 -14.22
CA LYS A 139 1.15 18.03 -14.66
C LYS A 139 1.36 18.99 -13.49
N LYS A 140 0.40 19.05 -12.56
CA LYS A 140 0.52 19.86 -11.34
C LYS A 140 1.68 19.37 -10.48
N GLY A 141 1.74 18.08 -10.16
CA GLY A 141 2.76 17.50 -9.29
C GLY A 141 4.19 17.73 -9.80
N LYS A 142 4.42 17.52 -11.10
CA LYS A 142 5.73 17.79 -11.72
C LYS A 142 6.14 19.27 -11.76
N GLY A 143 5.25 20.18 -11.42
CA GLY A 143 5.52 21.61 -11.33
C GLY A 143 5.64 22.12 -9.89
N ILE A 144 5.48 21.25 -8.88
CA ILE A 144 5.63 21.61 -7.48
C ILE A 144 7.13 21.65 -7.14
N ASP A 145 7.51 22.65 -6.35
CA ASP A 145 8.87 22.76 -5.83
C ASP A 145 9.22 21.59 -4.90
N GLU A 146 10.42 21.04 -5.03
CA GLU A 146 10.87 19.88 -4.25
C GLU A 146 10.87 20.14 -2.73
N GLU A 147 10.92 21.39 -2.31
CA GLU A 147 10.80 21.77 -0.89
C GLU A 147 9.35 21.67 -0.37
N ASN A 148 8.35 21.63 -1.25
CA ASN A 148 6.93 21.57 -0.89
C ASN A 148 6.39 20.14 -0.92
N LEU A 149 6.94 19.30 -0.06
CA LEU A 149 6.63 17.88 0.04
C LEU A 149 5.15 17.61 0.36
N GLU A 150 4.53 18.43 1.20
CA GLU A 150 3.12 18.26 1.61
C GLU A 150 2.17 18.43 0.42
N GLU A 151 2.37 19.47 -0.41
CA GLU A 151 1.56 19.68 -1.60
C GLU A 151 1.81 18.58 -2.65
N ALA A 152 3.05 18.16 -2.83
CA ALA A 152 3.42 17.09 -3.75
C ALA A 152 2.77 15.75 -3.33
N LEU A 153 2.81 15.40 -2.04
CA LEU A 153 2.17 14.21 -1.49
C LEU A 153 0.64 14.26 -1.66
N GLU A 154 0.02 15.41 -1.40
CA GLU A 154 -1.43 15.58 -1.57
C GLU A 154 -1.85 15.34 -3.02
N VAL A 155 -1.08 15.84 -3.99
CA VAL A 155 -1.34 15.60 -5.42
C VAL A 155 -1.11 14.14 -5.79
N ALA A 156 -0.02 13.52 -5.34
CA ALA A 156 0.27 12.11 -5.57
C ALA A 156 -0.82 11.21 -4.96
N ALA A 157 -1.27 11.51 -3.74
CA ALA A 157 -2.33 10.78 -3.06
C ALA A 157 -3.69 10.84 -3.81
N ASN A 158 -4.02 11.97 -4.46
CA ASN A 158 -5.20 12.03 -5.34
C ASN A 158 -5.07 11.07 -6.53
N ILE A 159 -3.89 11.00 -7.15
CA ILE A 159 -3.62 10.06 -8.25
C ILE A 159 -3.75 8.61 -7.73
N GLY A 160 -3.12 8.30 -6.60
CA GLY A 160 -3.18 6.98 -5.98
C GLY A 160 -4.61 6.57 -5.61
N ALA A 161 -5.41 7.48 -5.04
CA ALA A 161 -6.82 7.23 -4.73
C ALA A 161 -7.65 6.93 -5.97
N ALA A 162 -7.42 7.66 -7.08
CA ALA A 162 -8.07 7.39 -8.35
C ALA A 162 -7.68 6.00 -8.91
N VAL A 163 -6.42 5.58 -8.72
CA VAL A 163 -5.94 4.24 -9.10
C VAL A 163 -6.59 3.16 -8.26
N VAL A 164 -6.72 3.35 -6.96
CA VAL A 164 -7.45 2.43 -6.06
C VAL A 164 -8.92 2.32 -6.45
N ASP A 165 -9.53 3.39 -6.97
CA ASP A 165 -10.89 3.42 -7.52
C ASP A 165 -10.99 2.80 -8.94
N GLY A 166 -9.90 2.31 -9.49
CA GLY A 166 -9.86 1.59 -10.77
C GLY A 166 -9.35 2.40 -11.97
N ALA A 167 -8.85 3.61 -11.76
CA ALA A 167 -8.26 4.37 -12.86
C ALA A 167 -6.93 3.74 -13.31
N THR A 168 -6.60 3.90 -14.58
CA THR A 168 -5.32 3.48 -15.15
C THR A 168 -4.34 4.67 -15.13
N CYS A 169 -3.17 4.48 -14.55
CA CYS A 169 -2.11 5.48 -14.43
C CYS A 169 -0.75 4.79 -14.62
N CYS A 170 0.13 5.49 -14.71
CA CYS A 170 1.26 6.28 -14.46
C CYS A 170 2.39 5.89 -15.41
N ALA A 171 2.44 4.62 -15.90
CA ALA A 171 3.51 4.12 -16.76
C ALA A 171 3.96 5.11 -17.87
N LYS A 172 3.00 5.75 -18.56
CA LYS A 172 3.30 6.72 -19.63
C LYS A 172 3.86 8.07 -19.15
N TYR A 173 3.84 8.33 -17.84
CA TYR A 173 4.34 9.57 -17.26
C TYR A 173 5.68 9.38 -16.56
N ILE A 174 6.05 8.13 -16.28
CA ILE A 174 7.35 7.72 -15.75
C ILE A 174 8.32 7.75 -16.93
N LYS A 175 9.41 8.47 -16.80
CA LYS A 175 10.46 8.50 -17.84
C LYS A 175 11.46 7.39 -17.55
N ASP A 176 11.69 6.56 -18.57
CA ASP A 176 12.81 5.62 -18.53
C ASP A 176 14.13 6.40 -18.47
N ASN A 177 15.07 5.96 -17.62
CA ASN A 177 16.44 6.50 -17.50
C ASN A 177 16.55 7.95 -16.97
N VAL A 178 15.79 8.32 -15.94
CA VAL A 178 16.13 9.51 -15.13
C VAL A 178 17.17 9.06 -14.10
N GLU A 179 18.40 9.61 -14.19
CA GLU A 179 19.51 9.25 -13.28
C GLU A 179 19.22 9.65 -11.81
N ASP A 180 18.33 10.60 -11.59
CA ASP A 180 17.93 11.07 -10.26
C ASP A 180 16.44 11.50 -10.33
N PRO A 181 15.49 10.58 -10.11
CA PRO A 181 14.09 10.91 -10.08
C PRO A 181 13.79 11.72 -8.80
N GLY A 182 13.15 12.86 -8.95
CA GLY A 182 12.63 13.59 -7.79
C GLY A 182 11.54 12.78 -7.06
N LEU A 183 11.29 13.08 -5.80
CA LEU A 183 10.37 12.32 -4.93
C LEU A 183 8.95 12.16 -5.53
N PHE A 184 8.46 13.16 -6.27
CA PHE A 184 7.17 13.02 -6.94
C PHE A 184 7.18 11.96 -8.04
N ASP A 185 8.28 11.79 -8.78
CA ASP A 185 8.42 10.74 -9.78
C ASP A 185 8.55 9.35 -9.10
N GLU A 186 9.21 9.24 -7.94
CA GLU A 186 9.22 8.03 -7.11
C GLU A 186 7.81 7.65 -6.65
N TRP A 187 7.01 8.60 -6.20
CA TRP A 187 5.61 8.35 -5.86
C TRP A 187 4.76 7.93 -7.07
N LEU A 188 5.07 8.41 -8.28
CA LEU A 188 4.40 7.90 -9.49
C LEU A 188 4.76 6.43 -9.77
N ILE A 189 6.00 6.02 -9.50
CA ILE A 189 6.44 4.62 -9.62
C ILE A 189 5.68 3.76 -8.60
N GLU A 190 5.57 4.19 -7.34
CA GLU A 190 4.82 3.47 -6.32
C GLU A 190 3.32 3.36 -6.69
N ILE A 191 2.71 4.43 -7.23
CA ILE A 191 1.32 4.39 -7.70
C ILE A 191 1.14 3.41 -8.87
N GLU A 192 2.13 3.25 -9.75
CA GLU A 192 2.08 2.22 -10.80
C GLU A 192 2.17 0.81 -10.20
N THR A 193 3.00 0.61 -9.16
CA THR A 193 3.05 -0.63 -8.37
C THR A 193 1.69 -0.93 -7.74
N MET A 194 1.04 0.08 -7.13
CA MET A 194 -0.34 -0.05 -6.62
C MET A 194 -1.33 -0.45 -7.72
N SER A 195 -1.23 0.15 -8.91
CA SER A 195 -2.09 -0.18 -10.05
C SER A 195 -1.96 -1.64 -10.47
N ASN A 196 -0.74 -2.16 -10.52
CA ASN A 196 -0.47 -3.55 -10.89
C ASN A 196 -0.93 -4.51 -9.81
N ALA A 197 -0.73 -4.18 -8.54
CA ALA A 197 -1.22 -4.95 -7.40
C ALA A 197 -2.75 -5.01 -7.38
N MET A 198 -3.47 -3.91 -7.61
CA MET A 198 -4.93 -3.87 -7.70
C MET A 198 -5.47 -4.74 -8.85
N LYS A 199 -4.82 -4.73 -10.02
CA LYS A 199 -5.17 -5.61 -11.15
C LYS A 199 -4.97 -7.09 -10.79
N SER A 200 -3.90 -7.42 -10.08
CA SER A 200 -3.62 -8.77 -9.60
C SER A 200 -4.70 -9.25 -8.62
N LEU A 201 -5.04 -8.42 -7.63
CA LEU A 201 -6.07 -8.73 -6.63
C LEU A 201 -7.46 -8.92 -7.28
N ALA A 202 -7.80 -8.14 -8.31
CA ALA A 202 -9.06 -8.29 -9.03
C ALA A 202 -9.18 -9.66 -9.72
N LYS A 203 -8.11 -10.19 -10.31
CA LYS A 203 -8.10 -11.51 -10.94
C LYS A 203 -8.37 -12.64 -9.96
N PHE A 204 -7.86 -12.55 -8.73
CA PHE A 204 -8.13 -13.55 -7.68
C PHE A 204 -9.60 -13.59 -7.24
N ASP A 205 -10.32 -12.46 -7.32
CA ASP A 205 -11.74 -12.42 -6.98
C ASP A 205 -12.63 -13.00 -8.08
N GLU A 206 -12.14 -13.04 -9.34
CA GLU A 206 -12.88 -13.53 -10.52
C GLU A 206 -12.72 -15.04 -10.74
N GLU A 207 -11.72 -15.69 -10.15
CA GLU A 207 -11.59 -17.16 -10.22
C GLU A 207 -12.62 -17.81 -9.28
N PRO A 208 -13.71 -18.43 -9.82
CA PRO A 208 -14.60 -19.23 -9.02
C PRO A 208 -13.79 -20.43 -8.52
N GLY A 209 -13.67 -20.56 -7.19
CA GLY A 209 -13.08 -21.74 -6.61
C GLY A 209 -13.69 -22.98 -7.25
N GLU A 210 -12.92 -23.72 -8.04
CA GLU A 210 -13.28 -25.05 -8.46
C GLU A 210 -13.37 -25.94 -7.20
N SER A 211 -14.56 -25.98 -6.64
CA SER A 211 -14.92 -26.96 -5.63
C SER A 211 -15.15 -28.28 -6.35
N SER A 212 -14.16 -29.14 -6.33
CA SER A 212 -14.29 -30.56 -6.59
C SER A 212 -14.65 -31.31 -5.33
#